data_0ce66777663d96ec11aedbbea7d987f8
#
_entry.id   0ce66777663d96ec11aedbbea7d987f8
#
_cell.length_a   1.000
_cell.length_b   1.000
_cell.length_c   1.000
_cell.angle_alpha   90.00
_cell.angle_beta   90.00
_cell.angle_gamma   90.00
#
_symmetry.space_group_name_H-M   'P 1'
#
loop_
_entity.id
_entity.type
_entity.pdbx_description
1 polymer ?
#
loop_
_entity_poly.entity_id
_entity_poly.type
_entity_poly.pdbx_seq_one_letter_code
_entity_poly.pdbx_strand_id
1 'polypeptide(L)'
;PYLFPILSDFHKTEQQRLNRLHKVITKVNTVLKSLGEELNIPVKLTTYVARHSYATILKRAGVPTSIICESSGHSSEKVTQVYLDSFENSQIDKAMENL
;
A
#
# COMPACT_ATOMS: atom_id res chain seq x y z
N PRO A 1 -7.23 21.79 4.98
CA PRO A 1 -6.30 21.06 5.85
C PRO A 1 -5.76 19.76 5.24
N TYR A 2 -6.25 19.34 4.07
CA TYR A 2 -5.80 18.09 3.43
C TYR A 2 -4.75 18.36 2.36
N LEU A 3 -3.71 17.52 2.33
CA LEU A 3 -2.61 17.65 1.39
C LEU A 3 -3.06 17.36 -0.05
N PHE A 4 -3.90 16.34 -0.23
CA PHE A 4 -4.40 15.95 -1.55
C PHE A 4 -5.89 16.29 -1.71
N PRO A 5 -6.36 16.56 -2.94
CA PRO A 5 -7.76 16.93 -3.18
C PRO A 5 -8.70 15.70 -3.19
N ILE A 6 -8.56 14.81 -2.22
CA ILE A 6 -9.41 13.64 -2.07
C ILE A 6 -10.54 13.93 -1.10
N LEU A 7 -10.19 14.42 0.09
CA LEU A 7 -11.16 14.85 1.09
C LEU A 7 -11.21 16.39 1.10
N SER A 8 -12.37 16.93 1.41
CA SER A 8 -12.60 18.36 1.51
C SER A 8 -13.56 18.66 2.65
N ASP A 9 -13.82 19.94 2.88
CA ASP A 9 -14.79 20.37 3.89
C ASP A 9 -16.23 19.90 3.62
N PHE A 10 -16.51 19.46 2.38
CA PHE A 10 -17.78 18.83 2.03
C PHE A 10 -17.99 17.51 2.77
N HIS A 11 -16.92 16.76 3.02
CA HIS A 11 -16.97 15.46 3.68
C HIS A 11 -16.91 15.65 5.19
N LYS A 12 -18.03 15.98 5.80
CA LYS A 12 -18.12 16.36 7.23
C LYS A 12 -18.31 15.17 8.16
N THR A 13 -19.05 14.16 7.74
CA THR A 13 -19.29 12.98 8.58
C THR A 13 -18.25 11.91 8.32
N GLU A 14 -18.05 11.01 9.30
CA GLU A 14 -17.15 9.88 9.14
C GLU A 14 -17.58 8.98 7.99
N GLN A 15 -18.88 8.76 7.85
CA GLN A 15 -19.42 7.95 6.76
C GLN A 15 -19.14 8.57 5.38
N GLN A 16 -19.27 9.88 5.25
CA GLN A 16 -18.96 10.58 4.01
C GLN A 16 -17.48 10.43 3.66
N ARG A 17 -16.59 10.57 4.65
CA ARG A 17 -15.16 10.40 4.44
C ARG A 17 -14.81 8.97 4.02
N LEU A 18 -15.37 7.98 4.70
CA LEU A 18 -15.14 6.56 4.36
C LEU A 18 -15.64 6.23 2.96
N ASN A 19 -16.82 6.70 2.60
CA ASN A 19 -17.38 6.48 1.26
C ASN A 19 -16.49 7.11 0.18
N ARG A 20 -16.00 8.31 0.42
CA ARG A 20 -15.11 9.00 -0.53
C ARG A 20 -13.79 8.27 -0.69
N LEU A 21 -13.18 7.85 0.41
CA LEU A 21 -11.93 7.09 0.38
C LEU A 21 -12.09 5.77 -0.37
N HIS A 22 -13.18 5.04 -0.09
CA HIS A 22 -13.46 3.78 -0.79
C HIS A 22 -13.61 4.00 -2.30
N LYS A 23 -14.34 5.03 -2.69
CA LYS A 23 -14.55 5.37 -4.10
C LYS A 23 -13.23 5.69 -4.82
N VAL A 24 -12.37 6.48 -4.17
CA VAL A 24 -11.07 6.87 -4.74
C VAL A 24 -10.15 5.66 -4.85
N ILE A 25 -10.07 4.82 -3.82
CA ILE A 25 -9.24 3.62 -3.82
C ILE A 25 -9.68 2.67 -4.92
N THR A 26 -10.97 2.44 -5.08
CA THR A 26 -11.52 1.58 -6.13
C THR A 26 -11.13 2.10 -7.52
N LYS A 27 -11.23 3.40 -7.73
CA LYS A 27 -10.86 4.02 -8.99
C LYS A 27 -9.37 3.89 -9.28
N VAL A 28 -8.52 4.13 -8.28
CA VAL A 28 -7.06 3.98 -8.41
C VAL A 28 -6.69 2.53 -8.73
N ASN A 29 -7.28 1.57 -8.02
CA ASN A 29 -7.02 0.16 -8.26
C ASN A 29 -7.45 -0.29 -9.66
N THR A 30 -8.55 0.24 -10.17
CA THR A 30 -9.00 -0.04 -11.54
C THR A 30 -7.97 0.44 -12.57
N VAL A 31 -7.45 1.65 -12.38
CA VAL A 31 -6.41 2.22 -13.26
C VAL A 31 -5.12 1.40 -13.18
N LEU A 32 -4.70 1.02 -11.96
CA LEU A 32 -3.51 0.21 -11.76
C LEU A 32 -3.62 -1.16 -12.42
N LYS A 33 -4.80 -1.78 -12.35
CA LYS A 33 -5.05 -3.05 -13.03
C LYS A 33 -4.87 -2.91 -14.54
N SER A 34 -5.44 -1.87 -15.13
CA SER A 34 -5.29 -1.60 -16.56
C SER A 34 -3.85 -1.39 -16.96
N LEU A 35 -3.09 -0.62 -16.16
CA LEU A 35 -1.67 -0.39 -16.41
C LEU A 35 -0.87 -1.69 -16.33
N GLY A 36 -1.16 -2.53 -15.34
CA GLY A 36 -0.48 -3.81 -15.20
C GLY A 36 -0.69 -4.71 -16.40
N GLU A 37 -1.90 -4.77 -16.91
CA GLU A 37 -2.24 -5.55 -18.11
C GLU A 37 -1.53 -4.99 -19.35
N GLU A 38 -1.53 -3.67 -19.51
CA GLU A 38 -0.90 -3.02 -20.64
C GLU A 38 0.62 -3.22 -20.66
N LEU A 39 1.26 -3.22 -19.49
CA LEU A 39 2.70 -3.42 -19.34
C LEU A 39 3.10 -4.88 -19.22
N ASN A 40 2.15 -5.81 -19.29
CA ASN A 40 2.38 -7.25 -19.16
C ASN A 40 3.02 -7.64 -17.81
N ILE A 41 2.65 -6.95 -16.74
CA ILE A 41 3.14 -7.26 -15.41
C ILE A 41 2.37 -8.47 -14.88
N PRO A 42 3.06 -9.56 -14.45
CA PRO A 42 2.40 -10.80 -14.06
C PRO A 42 1.64 -10.74 -12.74
N VAL A 43 1.82 -9.67 -11.97
CA VAL A 43 1.17 -9.48 -10.68
C VAL A 43 0.07 -8.45 -10.82
N LYS A 44 -1.07 -8.68 -10.17
CA LYS A 44 -2.15 -7.71 -10.13
C LYS A 44 -1.72 -6.49 -9.31
N LEU A 45 -1.62 -5.34 -9.95
CA LEU A 45 -1.23 -4.10 -9.29
C LEU A 45 -2.41 -3.51 -8.51
N THR A 46 -2.17 -3.19 -7.24
CA THR A 46 -3.13 -2.53 -6.36
C THR A 46 -2.38 -1.57 -5.44
N THR A 47 -3.12 -0.71 -4.75
CA THR A 47 -2.53 0.16 -3.72
C THR A 47 -1.91 -0.66 -2.59
N TYR A 48 -2.46 -1.84 -2.31
CA TYR A 48 -1.92 -2.76 -1.31
C TYR A 48 -0.53 -3.28 -1.72
N VAL A 49 -0.36 -3.66 -2.98
CA VAL A 49 0.93 -4.08 -3.52
C VAL A 49 1.95 -2.96 -3.45
N ALA A 50 1.55 -1.73 -3.76
CA ALA A 50 2.41 -0.56 -3.65
C ALA A 50 2.91 -0.37 -2.21
N ARG A 51 2.02 -0.52 -1.23
CA ARG A 51 2.35 -0.39 0.19
C ARG A 51 3.31 -1.49 0.64
N HIS A 52 3.09 -2.72 0.20
CA HIS A 52 4.01 -3.84 0.48
C HIS A 52 5.40 -3.59 -0.12
N SER A 53 5.45 -3.15 -1.37
CA SER A 53 6.71 -2.88 -2.06
C SER A 53 7.51 -1.78 -1.35
N TYR A 54 6.83 -0.73 -0.93
CA TYR A 54 7.43 0.36 -0.19
C TYR A 54 8.10 -0.13 1.10
N ALA A 55 7.34 -0.87 1.91
CA ALA A 55 7.85 -1.41 3.18
C ALA A 55 9.03 -2.37 2.97
N THR A 56 8.94 -3.22 1.96
CA THR A 56 9.99 -4.19 1.65
C THR A 56 11.28 -3.51 1.20
N ILE A 57 11.17 -2.53 0.34
CA ILE A 57 12.33 -1.77 -0.15
C ILE A 57 13.04 -1.08 1.01
N LEU A 58 12.28 -0.45 1.90
CA LEU A 58 12.85 0.21 3.08
C LEU A 58 13.54 -0.79 4.00
N LYS A 59 12.94 -1.95 4.23
CA LYS A 59 13.55 -2.98 5.08
C LYS A 59 14.86 -3.47 4.49
N ARG A 60 14.91 -3.73 3.20
CA ARG A 60 16.14 -4.16 2.52
C ARG A 60 17.22 -3.11 2.52
N ALA A 61 16.85 -1.83 2.54
CA ALA A 61 17.77 -0.72 2.63
C ALA A 61 18.31 -0.50 4.06
N GLY A 62 17.86 -1.29 5.03
CA GLY A 62 18.31 -1.19 6.41
C GLY A 62 17.57 -0.16 7.24
N VAL A 63 16.43 0.33 6.78
CA VAL A 63 15.61 1.29 7.54
C VAL A 63 14.99 0.60 8.75
N PRO A 64 15.09 1.19 9.96
CA PRO A 64 14.50 0.59 11.16
C PRO A 64 12.99 0.38 11.04
N THR A 65 12.49 -0.71 11.63
CA THR A 65 11.06 -1.03 11.63
C THR A 65 10.21 0.08 12.21
N SER A 66 10.71 0.80 13.21
CA SER A 66 10.00 1.95 13.81
C SER A 66 9.69 3.04 12.79
N ILE A 67 10.63 3.33 11.90
CA ILE A 67 10.44 4.34 10.86
C ILE A 67 9.46 3.84 9.80
N ILE A 68 9.54 2.57 9.42
CA ILE A 68 8.59 1.97 8.49
C ILE A 68 7.18 2.01 9.08
N CYS A 69 7.04 1.67 10.35
CA CYS A 69 5.79 1.72 11.08
C CYS A 69 5.17 3.11 11.05
N GLU A 70 5.94 4.12 11.42
CA GLU A 70 5.48 5.50 11.47
C GLU A 70 5.08 6.03 10.10
N SER A 71 5.91 5.81 9.09
CA SER A 71 5.63 6.28 7.73
C SER A 71 4.46 5.56 7.08
N SER A 72 4.18 4.32 7.47
CA SER A 72 3.04 3.55 6.97
C SER A 72 1.74 3.80 7.76
N GLY A 73 1.81 4.54 8.86
CA GLY A 73 0.64 4.81 9.69
C GLY A 73 0.16 3.60 10.49
N HIS A 74 1.02 2.61 10.73
CA HIS A 74 0.67 1.46 11.55
C HIS A 74 0.58 1.84 13.02
N SER A 75 -0.30 1.18 13.77
CA SER A 75 -0.53 1.49 15.19
C SER A 75 0.59 1.02 16.10
N SER A 76 1.40 0.04 15.67
CA SER A 76 2.53 -0.47 16.47
C SER A 76 3.57 -1.13 15.57
N GLU A 77 4.80 -1.21 16.05
CA GLU A 77 5.89 -1.90 15.36
C GLU A 77 5.61 -3.39 15.19
N LYS A 78 4.88 -3.98 16.13
CA LYS A 78 4.50 -5.38 16.06
C LYS A 78 3.64 -5.65 14.83
N VAL A 79 2.69 -4.77 14.53
CA VAL A 79 1.85 -4.87 13.33
C VAL A 79 2.71 -4.79 12.07
N THR A 80 3.66 -3.85 12.04
CA THR A 80 4.58 -3.70 10.92
C THR A 80 5.45 -4.93 10.75
N GLN A 81 5.98 -5.51 11.84
CA GLN A 81 6.84 -6.68 11.79
C GLN A 81 6.08 -7.90 11.25
N VAL A 82 4.85 -8.12 11.71
CA VAL A 82 4.01 -9.21 11.21
C VAL A 82 3.73 -9.03 9.72
N TYR A 83 3.45 -7.81 9.31
CA TYR A 83 3.20 -7.45 7.93
C TYR A 83 4.41 -7.74 7.03
N LEU A 84 5.60 -7.32 7.47
CA LEU A 84 6.84 -7.55 6.74
C LEU A 84 7.20 -9.03 6.65
N ASP A 85 7.06 -9.76 7.76
CA ASP A 85 7.35 -11.19 7.80
C ASP A 85 6.43 -11.98 6.88
N SER A 86 5.13 -11.66 6.89
CA SER A 86 4.15 -12.30 6.03
C SER A 86 4.49 -12.11 4.55
N PHE A 87 4.91 -10.91 4.19
CA PHE A 87 5.26 -10.60 2.80
C PHE A 87 6.55 -11.30 2.37
N GLU A 88 7.58 -11.32 3.23
CA GLU A 88 8.85 -11.96 2.90
C GLU A 88 8.70 -13.47 2.70
N ASN A 89 7.90 -14.13 3.54
CA ASN A 89 7.84 -15.58 3.55
C ASN A 89 7.02 -16.18 2.39
N SER A 90 6.16 -15.41 1.74
CA SER A 90 5.27 -15.98 0.73
C SER A 90 5.39 -15.38 -0.64
N GLN A 91 5.58 -14.10 -0.76
CA GLN A 91 5.49 -13.43 -2.06
C GLN A 91 6.82 -12.96 -2.60
N ILE A 92 7.74 -12.54 -1.76
CA ILE A 92 9.06 -12.10 -2.19
C ILE A 92 9.86 -13.28 -2.73
N ASP A 93 9.80 -14.43 -2.05
CA ASP A 93 10.49 -15.63 -2.49
C ASP A 93 10.00 -16.03 -3.89
N LYS A 94 8.70 -15.96 -4.15
CA LYS A 94 8.15 -16.23 -5.47
C LYS A 94 8.59 -15.20 -6.50
N ALA A 95 8.60 -13.93 -6.13
CA ALA A 95 9.03 -12.86 -7.03
C ALA A 95 10.52 -12.98 -7.35
N MET A 96 11.33 -13.41 -6.38
CA MET A 96 12.76 -13.60 -6.59
C MET A 96 13.10 -14.83 -7.41
N GLU A 97 12.27 -15.86 -7.38
CA GLU A 97 12.44 -17.05 -8.23
C GLU A 97 12.29 -16.71 -9.72
N ASN A 98 11.56 -15.63 -10.04
CA ASN A 98 11.34 -15.20 -11.41
C ASN A 98 12.38 -14.19 -11.92
N LEU A 99 13.35 -13.88 -11.09
CA LEU A 99 14.47 -13.04 -11.49
C LEU A 99 15.63 -13.90 -11.93
#